data_0822ecc6fae7df3ea6b60b526d713f10
#
_entry.id   0822ecc6fae7df3ea6b60b526d713f10
#
_cell.length_a   1.000
_cell.length_b   1.000
_cell.length_c   1.000
_cell.angle_alpha   90.00
_cell.angle_beta   90.00
_cell.angle_gamma   90.00
#
_symmetry.space_group_name_H-M   'P 1'
#
loop_
_entity.id
_entity.type
_entity.pdbx_description
1 polymer ?
#
loop_
_entity_poly.entity_id
_entity_poly.type
_entity_poly.pdbx_seq_one_letter_code
_entity_poly.pdbx_strand_id
1 'polypeptide(L)'
;MGTFFESYKDYVEKCQNRRVVLFCAGKKCLDIMNDYFKYPYSDIAFICDNDDKKWGDKIYTVDICNPEMLTKNPDDYVVLICSYNNYILKRVEEQLKGMGVNNVYSSAILLFSNQIERYNEDGTMKYHERNTYRVITEHTKDLEKVLSLFEDDKSRQIYRAFIDKVKYNIKDYSDIADDLYEHYFSDGIFKYSDKEVLIDGGAFDGDDTIRFDNILSSLGLTIHKSLCFEPDTGNFGKTYRNLENHFGMKAILDENRQIAKSDKFITFKAGLFDKKCGMGFCEYGAHSSRFTQEDVGASVDAVLVDDIAAEENVTFIKFDLEGADIPALIGSEKTIRRCKPKLALSIYHNIEDLWEIPLLVKKMVPEYKLFVRHHTIYLWDKILYAAIEQDLLKG
;
A
#
# COMPACT_ATOMS: atom_id res chain seq x y z
N MET A 1 -6.24 -26.16 2.61
CA MET A 1 -6.34 -24.69 2.67
C MET A 1 -7.80 -24.35 2.56
N GLY A 2 -8.42 -23.89 3.63
CA GLY A 2 -9.77 -23.32 3.55
C GLY A 2 -9.71 -22.09 2.69
N THR A 3 -10.67 -21.92 1.79
CA THR A 3 -10.80 -20.68 1.03
C THR A 3 -11.22 -19.56 1.99
N PHE A 4 -10.96 -18.30 1.68
CA PHE A 4 -11.47 -17.17 2.46
C PHE A 4 -13.01 -17.20 2.61
N PHE A 5 -13.68 -17.78 1.63
CA PHE A 5 -15.10 -18.05 1.65
C PHE A 5 -15.50 -19.02 2.76
N GLU A 6 -14.73 -20.08 3.00
CA GLU A 6 -14.95 -20.99 4.13
C GLU A 6 -14.72 -20.29 5.47
N SER A 7 -13.68 -19.45 5.55
CA SER A 7 -13.42 -18.62 6.73
C SER A 7 -14.56 -17.64 7.00
N TYR A 8 -15.15 -17.03 5.95
CA TYR A 8 -16.32 -16.16 6.11
C TYR A 8 -17.57 -16.93 6.56
N LYS A 9 -17.81 -18.11 6.02
CA LYS A 9 -18.92 -18.98 6.49
C LYS A 9 -18.74 -19.34 7.97
N ASP A 10 -17.53 -19.73 8.36
CA ASP A 10 -17.20 -20.04 9.76
C ASP A 10 -17.41 -18.81 10.65
N TYR A 11 -16.94 -17.62 10.25
CA TYR A 11 -17.17 -16.36 10.95
C TYR A 11 -18.66 -16.08 11.16
N VAL A 12 -19.48 -16.19 10.10
CA VAL A 12 -20.94 -15.96 10.18
C VAL A 12 -21.61 -16.95 11.12
N GLU A 13 -21.25 -18.24 11.06
CA GLU A 13 -21.74 -19.28 11.96
C GLU A 13 -21.37 -18.98 13.43
N LYS A 14 -20.13 -18.59 13.67
CA LYS A 14 -19.65 -18.23 15.01
C LYS A 14 -20.37 -17.00 15.58
N CYS A 15 -20.70 -16.01 14.73
CA CYS A 15 -21.44 -14.82 15.17
C CYS A 15 -22.88 -15.07 15.57
N GLN A 16 -23.53 -16.18 15.13
CA GLN A 16 -24.93 -16.45 15.45
C GLN A 16 -25.23 -16.54 16.95
N ASN A 17 -24.26 -17.05 17.75
CA ASN A 17 -24.41 -17.29 19.17
C ASN A 17 -23.34 -16.60 20.03
N ARG A 18 -22.60 -15.63 19.46
CA ARG A 18 -21.50 -14.94 20.13
C ARG A 18 -21.57 -13.45 19.87
N ARG A 19 -21.03 -12.68 20.81
CA ARG A 19 -20.95 -11.23 20.68
C ARG A 19 -19.63 -10.86 20.00
N VAL A 20 -19.66 -9.85 19.14
CA VAL A 20 -18.48 -9.36 18.45
C VAL A 20 -17.67 -8.43 19.37
N VAL A 21 -16.38 -8.63 19.40
CA VAL A 21 -15.40 -7.74 20.03
C VAL A 21 -14.46 -7.22 18.95
N LEU A 22 -14.18 -5.91 18.95
CA LEU A 22 -13.17 -5.32 18.09
C LEU A 22 -11.85 -5.23 18.85
N PHE A 23 -10.73 -5.49 18.21
CA PHE A 23 -9.40 -5.38 18.82
C PHE A 23 -8.57 -4.36 18.04
N CYS A 24 -7.77 -3.52 18.72
CA CYS A 24 -7.06 -2.32 18.25
C CYS A 24 -8.01 -1.12 18.05
N ALA A 25 -8.15 -0.29 19.10
CA ALA A 25 -8.97 0.92 19.16
C ALA A 25 -8.31 2.12 18.42
N GLY A 26 -8.06 1.97 17.11
CA GLY A 26 -7.46 2.98 16.23
C GLY A 26 -8.38 3.38 15.09
N LYS A 27 -7.83 4.11 14.10
CA LYS A 27 -8.58 4.59 12.93
C LYS A 27 -9.31 3.45 12.22
N LYS A 28 -8.65 2.30 12.00
CA LYS A 28 -9.27 1.15 11.34
C LYS A 28 -10.48 0.59 12.10
N CYS A 29 -10.47 0.62 13.43
CA CYS A 29 -11.61 0.23 14.24
C CYS A 29 -12.82 1.16 13.97
N LEU A 30 -12.55 2.47 13.90
CA LEU A 30 -13.57 3.47 13.59
C LEU A 30 -14.18 3.25 12.20
N ASP A 31 -13.35 2.99 11.19
CA ASP A 31 -13.79 2.71 9.82
C ASP A 31 -14.68 1.45 9.80
N ILE A 32 -14.25 0.36 10.45
CA ILE A 32 -15.03 -0.88 10.55
C ILE A 32 -16.38 -0.66 11.25
N MET A 33 -16.40 0.13 12.32
CA MET A 33 -17.68 0.46 12.99
C MET A 33 -18.63 1.21 12.07
N ASN A 34 -18.13 2.18 11.33
CA ASN A 34 -18.95 2.99 10.44
C ASN A 34 -19.46 2.23 9.22
N ASP A 35 -18.62 1.35 8.65
CA ASP A 35 -18.91 0.68 7.37
C ASP A 35 -19.78 -0.58 7.55
N TYR A 36 -19.64 -1.28 8.69
CA TYR A 36 -20.21 -2.62 8.86
C TYR A 36 -21.15 -2.76 10.05
N PHE A 37 -21.20 -1.80 10.97
CA PHE A 37 -22.08 -1.84 12.14
C PHE A 37 -23.02 -0.64 12.17
N LYS A 38 -24.21 -0.82 12.78
CA LYS A 38 -25.20 0.25 12.87
C LYS A 38 -25.17 0.91 14.26
N TYR A 39 -25.23 2.25 14.27
CA TYR A 39 -25.46 2.95 15.53
C TYR A 39 -26.77 2.49 16.19
N PRO A 40 -26.83 2.25 17.51
CA PRO A 40 -25.82 2.57 18.56
C PRO A 40 -24.74 1.46 18.78
N TYR A 41 -24.44 0.64 17.79
CA TYR A 41 -23.38 -0.39 17.81
C TYR A 41 -23.62 -1.49 18.86
N SER A 42 -24.91 -1.86 19.08
CA SER A 42 -25.34 -2.87 20.09
C SER A 42 -24.79 -4.27 19.82
N ASP A 43 -24.40 -4.55 18.57
CA ASP A 43 -23.84 -5.85 18.16
C ASP A 43 -22.38 -6.01 18.60
N ILE A 44 -21.71 -4.90 18.96
CA ILE A 44 -20.34 -4.89 19.49
C ILE A 44 -20.41 -4.95 21.02
N ALA A 45 -19.79 -5.99 21.61
CA ALA A 45 -19.75 -6.14 23.05
C ALA A 45 -18.91 -5.07 23.74
N PHE A 46 -17.68 -4.89 23.25
CA PHE A 46 -16.70 -3.89 23.66
C PHE A 46 -15.54 -3.86 22.66
N ILE A 47 -14.63 -2.92 22.83
CA ILE A 47 -13.39 -2.84 22.07
C ILE A 47 -12.23 -3.18 23.01
N CYS A 48 -11.25 -3.94 22.54
CA CYS A 48 -9.99 -4.19 23.26
C CYS A 48 -8.82 -3.38 22.64
N ASP A 49 -7.92 -2.95 23.48
CA ASP A 49 -6.63 -2.37 23.05
C ASP A 49 -5.53 -2.73 24.03
N ASN A 50 -4.31 -2.93 23.54
CA ASN A 50 -3.14 -3.20 24.38
C ASN A 50 -2.57 -1.93 25.04
N ASP A 51 -2.96 -0.74 24.57
CA ASP A 51 -2.60 0.54 25.17
C ASP A 51 -3.52 0.83 26.36
N ASP A 52 -2.98 0.70 27.58
CA ASP A 52 -3.69 0.91 28.83
C ASP A 52 -4.22 2.33 28.99
N LYS A 53 -3.63 3.31 28.33
CA LYS A 53 -4.09 4.70 28.34
C LYS A 53 -5.46 4.91 27.71
N LYS A 54 -5.90 3.97 26.88
CA LYS A 54 -7.21 4.00 26.25
C LYS A 54 -8.31 3.32 27.06
N TRP A 55 -7.95 2.54 28.08
CA TRP A 55 -8.94 1.79 28.86
C TRP A 55 -9.86 2.71 29.65
N GLY A 56 -11.15 2.46 29.55
CA GLY A 56 -12.19 3.29 30.13
C GLY A 56 -12.70 4.41 29.23
N ASP A 57 -12.01 4.70 28.13
CA ASP A 57 -12.52 5.58 27.08
C ASP A 57 -13.57 4.85 26.22
N LYS A 58 -14.19 5.59 25.30
CA LYS A 58 -15.19 5.06 24.36
C LYS A 58 -14.88 5.47 22.93
N ILE A 59 -15.21 4.59 22.00
CA ILE A 59 -15.45 4.97 20.61
C ILE A 59 -16.96 4.96 20.41
N TYR A 60 -17.55 6.12 20.18
CA TYR A 60 -19.01 6.35 20.20
C TYR A 60 -19.63 5.88 21.54
N THR A 61 -20.43 4.80 21.50
CA THR A 61 -21.14 4.25 22.67
C THR A 61 -20.44 3.02 23.26
N VAL A 62 -19.35 2.54 22.61
CA VAL A 62 -18.70 1.26 22.93
C VAL A 62 -17.45 1.49 23.77
N ASP A 63 -17.36 0.81 24.91
CA ASP A 63 -16.24 0.93 25.86
C ASP A 63 -14.95 0.30 25.32
N ILE A 64 -13.81 0.93 25.60
CA ILE A 64 -12.47 0.37 25.36
C ILE A 64 -11.99 -0.28 26.65
N CYS A 65 -11.67 -1.58 26.56
CA CYS A 65 -11.39 -2.44 27.69
C CYS A 65 -9.99 -3.09 27.61
N ASN A 66 -9.50 -3.52 28.79
CA ASN A 66 -8.36 -4.43 28.88
C ASN A 66 -8.66 -5.76 28.19
N PRO A 67 -7.77 -6.28 27.31
CA PRO A 67 -7.93 -7.59 26.67
C PRO A 67 -8.17 -8.76 27.63
N GLU A 68 -7.71 -8.68 28.90
CA GLU A 68 -7.95 -9.70 29.91
C GLU A 68 -9.44 -9.97 30.16
N MET A 69 -10.33 -9.05 29.79
CA MET A 69 -11.76 -9.30 29.89
C MET A 69 -12.23 -10.50 29.05
N LEU A 70 -11.53 -10.81 27.98
CA LEU A 70 -11.83 -11.97 27.11
C LEU A 70 -11.56 -13.31 27.80
N THR A 71 -10.67 -13.36 28.80
CA THR A 71 -10.27 -14.62 29.45
C THR A 71 -11.38 -15.22 30.33
N LYS A 72 -12.35 -14.41 30.76
CA LYS A 72 -13.43 -14.88 31.66
C LYS A 72 -14.36 -15.88 30.96
N ASN A 73 -14.70 -15.60 29.70
CA ASN A 73 -15.57 -16.46 28.88
C ASN A 73 -15.10 -16.38 27.41
N PRO A 74 -13.96 -16.97 27.07
CA PRO A 74 -13.33 -16.79 25.74
C PRO A 74 -14.19 -17.31 24.59
N ASP A 75 -15.07 -18.28 24.86
CA ASP A 75 -15.97 -18.87 23.86
C ASP A 75 -17.23 -18.02 23.57
N ASP A 76 -17.53 -17.01 24.39
CA ASP A 76 -18.69 -16.14 24.20
C ASP A 76 -18.46 -15.06 23.14
N TYR A 77 -17.24 -14.95 22.64
CA TYR A 77 -16.85 -13.86 21.74
C TYR A 77 -16.32 -14.35 20.41
N VAL A 78 -16.56 -13.52 19.39
CA VAL A 78 -15.85 -13.49 18.12
C VAL A 78 -15.03 -12.21 18.10
N VAL A 79 -13.72 -12.30 17.92
CA VAL A 79 -12.82 -11.15 17.94
C VAL A 79 -12.40 -10.78 16.51
N LEU A 80 -12.63 -9.53 16.12
CA LEU A 80 -12.16 -8.95 14.87
C LEU A 80 -10.96 -8.03 15.13
N ILE A 81 -9.79 -8.38 14.61
CA ILE A 81 -8.59 -7.55 14.73
C ILE A 81 -8.64 -6.45 13.69
N CYS A 82 -8.74 -5.19 14.13
CA CYS A 82 -8.89 -3.99 13.31
C CYS A 82 -7.50 -3.38 13.03
N SER A 83 -6.72 -4.01 12.16
CA SER A 83 -5.41 -3.52 11.75
C SER A 83 -5.18 -3.77 10.27
N TYR A 84 -4.42 -2.87 9.61
CA TYR A 84 -3.86 -3.07 8.27
C TYR A 84 -2.48 -3.73 8.34
N ASN A 85 -1.81 -3.66 9.50
CA ASN A 85 -0.45 -4.14 9.68
C ASN A 85 -0.47 -5.64 10.02
N ASN A 86 0.12 -6.46 9.12
CA ASN A 86 0.16 -7.92 9.27
C ASN A 86 0.95 -8.37 10.50
N TYR A 87 1.99 -7.63 10.91
CA TYR A 87 2.73 -7.92 12.14
C TYR A 87 1.85 -7.76 13.38
N ILE A 88 1.03 -6.68 13.43
CA ILE A 88 0.07 -6.48 14.52
C ILE A 88 -0.98 -7.58 14.50
N LEU A 89 -1.51 -7.94 13.31
CA LEU A 89 -2.48 -9.03 13.18
C LEU A 89 -1.95 -10.33 13.76
N LYS A 90 -0.74 -10.76 13.36
CA LYS A 90 -0.11 -11.99 13.86
C LYS A 90 0.14 -11.95 15.38
N ARG A 91 0.71 -10.85 15.89
CA ARG A 91 0.97 -10.71 17.32
C ARG A 91 -0.29 -10.74 18.18
N VAL A 92 -1.33 -10.04 17.74
CA VAL A 92 -2.62 -10.02 18.47
C VAL A 92 -3.30 -11.38 18.38
N GLU A 93 -3.24 -12.05 17.22
CA GLU A 93 -3.77 -13.42 17.08
C GLU A 93 -3.06 -14.41 18.02
N GLU A 94 -1.73 -14.38 18.08
CA GLU A 94 -0.93 -15.20 19.01
C GLU A 94 -1.26 -14.89 20.48
N GLN A 95 -1.38 -13.61 20.83
CA GLN A 95 -1.80 -13.16 22.15
C GLN A 95 -3.17 -13.74 22.53
N LEU A 96 -4.16 -13.59 21.66
CA LEU A 96 -5.53 -14.06 21.89
C LEU A 96 -5.60 -15.58 22.02
N LYS A 97 -4.87 -16.31 21.16
CA LYS A 97 -4.73 -17.77 21.27
C LYS A 97 -4.11 -18.18 22.60
N GLY A 98 -3.06 -17.48 23.05
CA GLY A 98 -2.45 -17.68 24.37
C GLY A 98 -3.40 -17.42 25.54
N MET A 99 -4.42 -16.60 25.35
CA MET A 99 -5.49 -16.29 26.31
C MET A 99 -6.68 -17.26 26.22
N GLY A 100 -6.63 -18.27 25.33
CA GLY A 100 -7.70 -19.25 25.11
C GLY A 100 -8.82 -18.77 24.19
N VAL A 101 -8.67 -17.61 23.52
CA VAL A 101 -9.65 -17.07 22.56
C VAL A 101 -9.36 -17.67 21.18
N ASN A 102 -10.27 -18.51 20.68
CA ASN A 102 -10.07 -19.26 19.43
C ASN A 102 -10.85 -18.72 18.23
N ASN A 103 -11.91 -17.93 18.46
CA ASN A 103 -12.74 -17.35 17.39
C ASN A 103 -12.18 -15.97 17.01
N VAL A 104 -11.01 -15.94 16.36
CA VAL A 104 -10.26 -14.72 16.02
C VAL A 104 -10.16 -14.59 14.50
N TYR A 105 -10.52 -13.42 13.98
CA TYR A 105 -10.49 -13.13 12.55
C TYR A 105 -9.88 -11.74 12.30
N SER A 106 -9.26 -11.55 11.14
CA SER A 106 -8.98 -10.22 10.65
C SER A 106 -10.28 -9.50 10.27
N SER A 107 -10.39 -8.20 10.54
CA SER A 107 -11.52 -7.38 10.10
C SER A 107 -11.70 -7.34 8.57
N ALA A 108 -10.69 -7.75 7.80
CA ALA A 108 -10.79 -7.93 6.34
C ALA A 108 -11.93 -8.91 5.94
N ILE A 109 -12.30 -9.82 6.84
CA ILE A 109 -13.39 -10.78 6.58
C ILE A 109 -14.73 -10.09 6.30
N LEU A 110 -14.95 -8.88 6.84
CA LEU A 110 -16.17 -8.10 6.65
C LEU A 110 -16.31 -7.56 5.23
N LEU A 111 -15.22 -7.44 4.46
CA LEU A 111 -15.27 -7.05 3.05
C LEU A 111 -16.11 -8.01 2.22
N PHE A 112 -16.28 -9.24 2.68
CA PHE A 112 -17.13 -10.25 2.05
C PHE A 112 -18.62 -10.14 2.36
N SER A 113 -19.00 -9.47 3.45
CA SER A 113 -20.40 -9.40 3.88
C SER A 113 -21.34 -8.86 2.80
N ASN A 114 -20.85 -7.90 2.00
CA ASN A 114 -21.61 -7.28 0.90
C ASN A 114 -21.43 -8.00 -0.45
N GLN A 115 -20.66 -9.09 -0.49
CA GLN A 115 -20.29 -9.75 -1.74
C GLN A 115 -20.61 -11.25 -1.77
N ILE A 116 -21.06 -11.84 -0.64
CA ILE A 116 -21.30 -13.29 -0.50
C ILE A 116 -22.24 -13.85 -1.59
N GLU A 117 -23.27 -13.09 -1.96
CA GLU A 117 -24.23 -13.48 -2.99
C GLU A 117 -23.61 -13.62 -4.40
N ARG A 118 -22.42 -13.07 -4.60
CA ARG A 118 -21.66 -13.10 -5.85
C ARG A 118 -20.83 -14.37 -6.00
N TYR A 119 -20.73 -15.20 -4.96
CA TYR A 119 -19.92 -16.43 -4.97
C TYR A 119 -20.77 -17.68 -5.09
N ASN A 120 -20.22 -18.71 -5.74
CA ASN A 120 -20.73 -20.06 -5.75
C ASN A 120 -20.39 -20.76 -4.41
N GLU A 121 -20.99 -21.93 -4.16
CA GLU A 121 -20.71 -22.71 -2.95
C GLU A 121 -19.25 -23.18 -2.84
N ASP A 122 -18.55 -23.32 -3.95
CA ASP A 122 -17.13 -23.68 -4.05
C ASP A 122 -16.18 -22.48 -3.88
N GLY A 123 -16.72 -21.26 -3.62
CA GLY A 123 -15.96 -20.04 -3.45
C GLY A 123 -15.54 -19.35 -4.74
N THR A 124 -15.97 -19.84 -5.92
CA THR A 124 -15.76 -19.15 -7.20
C THR A 124 -16.82 -18.07 -7.40
N MET A 125 -16.45 -16.98 -8.11
CA MET A 125 -17.40 -15.90 -8.39
C MET A 125 -18.45 -16.26 -9.40
N LYS A 126 -19.72 -15.92 -9.12
CA LYS A 126 -20.83 -16.01 -10.08
C LYS A 126 -20.68 -14.98 -11.22
N TYR A 127 -20.13 -13.80 -10.94
CA TYR A 127 -19.94 -12.72 -11.89
C TYR A 127 -18.57 -12.09 -11.69
N HIS A 128 -17.83 -11.91 -12.77
CA HIS A 128 -16.55 -11.17 -12.78
C HIS A 128 -16.83 -9.69 -13.01
N GLU A 129 -16.66 -8.86 -11.99
CA GLU A 129 -16.51 -7.42 -12.18
C GLU A 129 -15.24 -7.20 -13.01
N ARG A 130 -15.34 -6.41 -14.07
CA ARG A 130 -14.25 -6.08 -15.01
C ARG A 130 -13.63 -7.25 -15.81
N ASN A 131 -14.27 -8.40 -15.87
CA ASN A 131 -13.78 -9.50 -16.69
C ASN A 131 -12.33 -9.95 -16.35
N THR A 132 -11.90 -9.79 -15.06
CA THR A 132 -10.52 -10.06 -14.62
C THR A 132 -10.07 -11.48 -14.93
N TYR A 133 -10.95 -12.46 -14.75
CA TYR A 133 -10.67 -13.85 -15.12
C TYR A 133 -10.24 -13.99 -16.59
N ARG A 134 -10.98 -13.35 -17.50
CA ARG A 134 -10.70 -13.39 -18.93
C ARG A 134 -9.38 -12.71 -19.23
N VAL A 135 -9.15 -11.49 -18.71
CA VAL A 135 -7.92 -10.73 -18.93
C VAL A 135 -6.69 -11.50 -18.44
N ILE A 136 -6.72 -12.04 -17.21
CA ILE A 136 -5.63 -12.88 -16.69
C ILE A 136 -5.40 -14.12 -17.57
N THR A 137 -6.46 -14.74 -18.06
CA THR A 137 -6.34 -15.94 -18.90
C THR A 137 -5.76 -15.61 -20.28
N GLU A 138 -6.17 -14.51 -20.88
CA GLU A 138 -5.65 -14.03 -22.18
C GLU A 138 -4.15 -13.65 -22.10
N HIS A 139 -3.69 -13.13 -20.94
CA HIS A 139 -2.30 -12.70 -20.71
C HIS A 139 -1.44 -13.71 -19.94
N THR A 140 -1.86 -14.98 -19.87
CA THR A 140 -1.11 -16.03 -19.14
C THR A 140 0.36 -16.10 -19.56
N LYS A 141 0.69 -15.95 -20.85
CA LYS A 141 2.07 -16.00 -21.36
C LYS A 141 2.93 -14.83 -20.86
N ASP A 142 2.35 -13.63 -20.77
CA ASP A 142 3.05 -12.45 -20.26
C ASP A 142 3.31 -12.60 -18.74
N LEU A 143 2.31 -13.10 -18.02
CA LEU A 143 2.42 -13.38 -16.59
C LEU A 143 3.47 -14.47 -16.28
N GLU A 144 3.51 -15.57 -17.07
CA GLU A 144 4.55 -16.61 -16.93
C GLU A 144 5.94 -16.06 -17.25
N LYS A 145 6.05 -15.19 -18.26
CA LYS A 145 7.31 -14.51 -18.57
C LYS A 145 7.78 -13.65 -17.41
N VAL A 146 6.90 -12.81 -16.83
CA VAL A 146 7.24 -11.99 -15.65
C VAL A 146 7.65 -12.88 -14.48
N LEU A 147 6.90 -13.96 -14.22
CA LEU A 147 7.22 -14.90 -13.16
C LEU A 147 8.65 -15.46 -13.27
N SER A 148 9.12 -15.70 -14.50
CA SER A 148 10.49 -16.18 -14.77
C SER A 148 11.57 -15.11 -14.56
N LEU A 149 11.21 -13.83 -14.46
CA LEU A 149 12.14 -12.71 -14.25
C LEU A 149 12.47 -12.43 -12.79
N PHE A 150 11.70 -13.00 -11.85
CA PHE A 150 11.97 -12.78 -10.42
C PHE A 150 13.18 -13.57 -9.93
N GLU A 151 14.00 -12.93 -9.11
CA GLU A 151 15.26 -13.50 -8.62
C GLU A 151 15.04 -14.51 -7.48
N ASP A 152 14.03 -14.31 -6.61
CA ASP A 152 13.81 -15.17 -5.45
C ASP A 152 12.48 -15.96 -5.50
N ASP A 153 12.45 -17.06 -4.75
CA ASP A 153 11.27 -17.92 -4.65
C ASP A 153 10.11 -17.23 -3.94
N LYS A 154 10.40 -16.34 -2.98
CA LYS A 154 9.39 -15.56 -2.28
C LYS A 154 8.60 -14.70 -3.27
N SER A 155 9.28 -13.99 -4.17
CA SER A 155 8.62 -13.19 -5.22
C SER A 155 7.76 -14.06 -6.12
N ARG A 156 8.28 -15.22 -6.54
CA ARG A 156 7.53 -16.15 -7.39
C ARG A 156 6.25 -16.67 -6.71
N GLN A 157 6.34 -16.98 -5.41
CA GLN A 157 5.19 -17.44 -4.62
C GLN A 157 4.14 -16.34 -4.44
N ILE A 158 4.56 -15.12 -4.04
CA ILE A 158 3.69 -13.96 -3.87
C ILE A 158 2.97 -13.64 -5.19
N TYR A 159 3.71 -13.57 -6.29
CA TYR A 159 3.17 -13.20 -7.59
C TYR A 159 2.14 -14.22 -8.11
N ARG A 160 2.41 -15.53 -8.00
CA ARG A 160 1.45 -16.59 -8.34
C ARG A 160 0.17 -16.50 -7.51
N ALA A 161 0.34 -16.46 -6.19
CA ALA A 161 -0.81 -16.38 -5.27
C ALA A 161 -1.66 -15.13 -5.53
N PHE A 162 -1.00 -13.99 -5.83
CA PHE A 162 -1.74 -12.78 -6.17
C PHE A 162 -2.52 -12.89 -7.48
N ILE A 163 -1.91 -13.42 -8.54
CA ILE A 163 -2.59 -13.65 -9.83
C ILE A 163 -3.84 -14.51 -9.61
N ASP A 164 -3.70 -15.61 -8.84
CA ASP A 164 -4.84 -16.47 -8.54
C ASP A 164 -5.91 -15.74 -7.74
N LYS A 165 -5.52 -14.95 -6.73
CA LYS A 165 -6.46 -14.16 -5.95
C LYS A 165 -7.20 -13.10 -6.80
N VAL A 166 -6.50 -12.38 -7.67
CA VAL A 166 -7.10 -11.41 -8.61
C VAL A 166 -7.99 -12.13 -9.62
N LYS A 167 -7.53 -13.24 -10.18
CA LYS A 167 -8.28 -14.06 -11.15
C LYS A 167 -9.62 -14.52 -10.59
N TYR A 168 -9.63 -14.97 -9.34
CA TYR A 168 -10.83 -15.48 -8.66
C TYR A 168 -11.49 -14.46 -7.73
N ASN A 169 -11.05 -13.19 -7.77
CA ASN A 169 -11.54 -12.08 -6.95
C ASN A 169 -11.55 -12.39 -5.45
N ILE A 170 -10.51 -13.05 -4.96
CA ILE A 170 -10.27 -13.31 -3.54
C ILE A 170 -9.75 -12.02 -2.90
N LYS A 171 -10.36 -11.58 -1.81
CA LYS A 171 -10.06 -10.28 -1.17
C LYS A 171 -9.12 -10.37 0.04
N ASP A 172 -8.78 -11.57 0.48
CA ASP A 172 -7.83 -11.80 1.56
C ASP A 172 -6.43 -12.12 1.01
N TYR A 173 -5.46 -11.31 1.38
CA TYR A 173 -4.06 -11.42 0.99
C TYR A 173 -3.14 -11.70 2.19
N SER A 174 -3.71 -12.04 3.35
CA SER A 174 -2.97 -12.22 4.60
C SER A 174 -1.90 -13.32 4.56
N ASP A 175 -2.08 -14.32 3.70
CA ASP A 175 -1.15 -15.43 3.50
C ASP A 175 0.11 -15.05 2.70
N ILE A 176 0.09 -13.90 2.00
CA ILE A 176 1.22 -13.40 1.21
C ILE A 176 1.70 -12.02 1.65
N ALA A 177 1.07 -11.43 2.68
CA ALA A 177 1.40 -10.11 3.15
C ALA A 177 2.69 -10.10 3.98
N ASP A 178 3.58 -9.18 3.65
CA ASP A 178 4.78 -8.82 4.41
C ASP A 178 4.50 -7.67 5.41
N ASP A 179 5.54 -7.22 6.11
CA ASP A 179 5.42 -6.09 7.03
C ASP A 179 5.15 -4.78 6.28
N LEU A 180 4.16 -4.02 6.74
CA LEU A 180 3.84 -2.71 6.18
C LEU A 180 4.96 -1.68 6.40
N TYR A 181 5.80 -1.85 7.43
CA TYR A 181 6.95 -0.96 7.65
C TYR A 181 8.03 -1.08 6.57
N GLU A 182 8.07 -2.21 5.85
CA GLU A 182 8.98 -2.43 4.72
C GLU A 182 8.43 -1.92 3.37
N HIS A 183 7.22 -1.37 3.36
CA HIS A 183 6.57 -0.87 2.15
C HIS A 183 7.47 0.14 1.41
N TYR A 184 7.72 -0.02 0.11
CA TYR A 184 8.68 0.65 -0.77
C TYR A 184 10.17 0.47 -0.42
N PHE A 185 10.54 0.27 0.84
CA PHE A 185 11.93 0.26 1.31
C PHE A 185 12.28 -1.09 1.96
N SER A 186 11.89 -2.19 1.29
CA SER A 186 11.96 -3.55 1.82
C SER A 186 13.35 -3.91 2.34
N ASP A 187 13.40 -4.33 3.59
CA ASP A 187 14.60 -4.87 4.23
C ASP A 187 15.06 -6.14 3.50
N GLY A 188 16.35 -6.27 3.32
CA GLY A 188 16.95 -7.45 2.67
C GLY A 188 16.99 -7.40 1.13
N ILE A 189 16.49 -6.35 0.47
CA ILE A 189 16.64 -6.18 -0.99
C ILE A 189 17.73 -5.17 -1.32
N PHE A 190 17.62 -3.93 -0.83
CA PHE A 190 18.44 -2.82 -1.29
C PHE A 190 19.62 -2.50 -0.37
N LYS A 191 20.76 -2.20 -0.99
CA LYS A 191 21.88 -1.54 -0.35
C LYS A 191 21.74 -0.03 -0.50
N TYR A 192 21.88 0.72 0.59
CA TYR A 192 21.79 2.17 0.63
C TYR A 192 23.15 2.85 0.80
N SER A 193 23.23 4.14 0.43
CA SER A 193 24.42 4.99 0.55
C SER A 193 24.07 6.37 1.11
N ASP A 194 25.08 7.16 1.45
CA ASP A 194 24.95 8.56 1.89
C ASP A 194 24.68 9.55 0.73
N LYS A 195 24.49 9.04 -0.49
CA LYS A 195 24.25 9.84 -1.69
C LYS A 195 22.88 9.58 -2.31
N GLU A 196 21.93 9.11 -1.51
CA GLU A 196 20.61 8.79 -2.02
C GLU A 196 19.86 10.05 -2.49
N VAL A 197 19.48 10.03 -3.76
CA VAL A 197 18.60 11.01 -4.39
C VAL A 197 17.30 10.29 -4.74
N LEU A 198 16.24 10.63 -4.01
CA LEU A 198 14.91 10.02 -4.13
C LEU A 198 14.04 10.80 -5.11
N ILE A 199 13.38 10.12 -6.01
CA ILE A 199 12.14 10.57 -6.68
C ILE A 199 10.97 9.91 -5.94
N ASP A 200 10.12 10.73 -5.32
CA ASP A 200 8.90 10.30 -4.64
C ASP A 200 7.69 10.75 -5.45
N GLY A 201 7.21 9.86 -6.32
CA GLY A 201 6.01 10.09 -7.13
C GLY A 201 4.77 9.63 -6.39
N GLY A 202 3.80 10.55 -6.22
CA GLY A 202 2.65 10.37 -5.34
C GLY A 202 3.06 10.53 -3.87
N ALA A 203 3.63 11.69 -3.55
CA ALA A 203 4.23 11.93 -2.22
C ALA A 203 3.19 12.13 -1.11
N PHE A 204 1.91 12.31 -1.45
CA PHE A 204 0.79 12.47 -0.52
C PHE A 204 1.05 13.54 0.55
N ASP A 205 1.45 13.17 1.75
CA ASP A 205 1.81 14.10 2.82
C ASP A 205 3.31 14.07 3.18
N GLY A 206 4.12 13.35 2.40
CA GLY A 206 5.58 13.27 2.51
C GLY A 206 6.08 12.18 3.47
N ASP A 207 5.21 11.33 3.97
CA ASP A 207 5.57 10.30 4.96
C ASP A 207 6.54 9.24 4.40
N ASP A 208 6.47 8.88 3.12
CA ASP A 208 7.42 7.97 2.47
C ASP A 208 8.83 8.54 2.42
N THR A 209 8.97 9.82 2.05
CA THR A 209 10.28 10.51 2.08
C THR A 209 10.84 10.59 3.51
N ILE A 210 10.00 10.88 4.52
CA ILE A 210 10.38 10.91 5.92
C ILE A 210 10.80 9.51 6.39
N ARG A 211 10.04 8.48 6.04
CA ARG A 211 10.35 7.09 6.38
C ARG A 211 11.66 6.64 5.74
N PHE A 212 11.92 7.01 4.49
CA PHE A 212 13.18 6.70 3.82
C PHE A 212 14.38 7.33 4.55
N ASP A 213 14.32 8.62 4.92
CA ASP A 213 15.38 9.27 5.70
C ASP A 213 15.56 8.63 7.09
N ASN A 214 14.49 8.21 7.75
CA ASN A 214 14.57 7.48 9.02
C ASN A 214 15.26 6.12 8.87
N ILE A 215 14.99 5.38 7.79
CA ILE A 215 15.68 4.12 7.47
C ILE A 215 17.17 4.39 7.24
N LEU A 216 17.52 5.38 6.41
CA LEU A 216 18.90 5.77 6.19
C LEU A 216 19.59 6.18 7.51
N SER A 217 18.91 6.96 8.34
CA SER A 217 19.42 7.38 9.66
C SER A 217 19.70 6.22 10.60
N SER A 218 18.86 5.17 10.57
CA SER A 218 19.09 3.94 11.35
C SER A 218 20.35 3.18 10.94
N LEU A 219 20.80 3.38 9.68
CA LEU A 219 22.03 2.84 9.11
C LEU A 219 23.24 3.79 9.24
N GLY A 220 23.08 4.93 9.93
CA GLY A 220 24.10 5.97 10.04
C GLY A 220 24.30 6.78 8.75
N LEU A 221 23.33 6.73 7.84
CA LEU A 221 23.29 7.46 6.57
C LEU A 221 22.29 8.62 6.64
N THR A 222 22.22 9.43 5.61
CA THR A 222 21.21 10.50 5.47
C THR A 222 20.84 10.67 4.00
N ILE A 223 19.59 11.01 3.74
CA ILE A 223 19.18 11.35 2.37
C ILE A 223 19.99 12.56 1.86
N HIS A 224 20.49 12.45 0.64
CA HIS A 224 21.15 13.58 -0.01
C HIS A 224 20.11 14.60 -0.49
N LYS A 225 19.10 14.14 -1.20
CA LYS A 225 18.02 14.98 -1.76
C LYS A 225 16.78 14.17 -2.06
N SER A 226 15.59 14.78 -1.95
CA SER A 226 14.34 14.22 -2.46
C SER A 226 13.64 15.19 -3.42
N LEU A 227 13.04 14.64 -4.47
CA LEU A 227 12.17 15.31 -5.42
C LEU A 227 10.78 14.68 -5.29
N CYS A 228 9.84 15.39 -4.65
CA CYS A 228 8.52 14.90 -4.31
C CYS A 228 7.48 15.47 -5.26
N PHE A 229 6.61 14.64 -5.81
CA PHE A 229 5.56 15.05 -6.76
C PHE A 229 4.20 14.71 -6.18
N GLU A 230 3.35 15.74 -6.00
CA GLU A 230 2.01 15.61 -5.44
C GLU A 230 1.07 16.59 -6.12
N PRO A 231 0.13 16.12 -6.96
CA PRO A 231 -0.75 16.98 -7.71
C PRO A 231 -1.88 17.62 -6.88
N ASP A 232 -2.35 16.96 -5.80
CA ASP A 232 -3.41 17.49 -4.94
C ASP A 232 -2.93 18.72 -4.16
N THR A 233 -3.70 19.81 -4.20
CA THR A 233 -3.35 21.08 -3.56
C THR A 233 -3.18 20.97 -2.05
N GLY A 234 -4.06 20.23 -1.41
CA GLY A 234 -4.07 20.04 0.05
C GLY A 234 -2.90 19.19 0.50
N ASN A 235 -2.64 18.11 -0.22
CA ASN A 235 -1.54 17.19 0.06
C ASN A 235 -0.19 17.81 -0.25
N PHE A 236 0.00 18.51 -1.39
CA PHE A 236 1.20 19.30 -1.66
C PHE A 236 1.57 20.22 -0.49
N GLY A 237 0.55 20.93 0.05
CA GLY A 237 0.74 21.81 1.21
C GLY A 237 1.13 21.06 2.50
N LYS A 238 0.66 19.81 2.70
CA LYS A 238 1.07 18.96 3.81
C LYS A 238 2.48 18.44 3.60
N THR A 239 2.79 17.93 2.40
CA THR A 239 4.08 17.36 2.03
C THR A 239 5.24 18.30 2.40
N TYR A 240 5.28 19.51 1.85
CA TYR A 240 6.43 20.37 2.13
C TYR A 240 6.51 20.82 3.59
N ARG A 241 5.36 21.04 4.28
CA ARG A 241 5.37 21.38 5.72
C ARG A 241 5.87 20.25 6.60
N ASN A 242 5.49 19.00 6.31
CA ASN A 242 5.96 17.84 7.04
C ASN A 242 7.47 17.64 6.83
N LEU A 243 7.96 17.82 5.60
CA LEU A 243 9.40 17.79 5.30
C LEU A 243 10.18 18.94 5.94
N GLU A 244 9.62 20.17 5.98
CA GLU A 244 10.21 21.28 6.75
C GLU A 244 10.41 20.92 8.22
N ASN A 245 9.38 20.34 8.82
CA ASN A 245 9.43 19.94 10.23
C ASN A 245 10.42 18.81 10.48
N HIS A 246 10.44 17.80 9.60
CA HIS A 246 11.34 16.65 9.73
C HIS A 246 12.81 17.05 9.58
N PHE A 247 13.15 17.81 8.54
CA PHE A 247 14.53 18.22 8.27
C PHE A 247 14.97 19.47 9.05
N GLY A 248 14.07 20.14 9.78
CA GLY A 248 14.35 21.40 10.48
C GLY A 248 14.73 22.55 9.54
N MET A 249 14.24 22.54 8.31
CA MET A 249 14.59 23.49 7.24
C MET A 249 13.33 24.16 6.70
N LYS A 250 13.45 25.44 6.31
CA LYS A 250 12.37 26.14 5.63
C LYS A 250 12.51 26.01 4.11
N ALA A 251 11.37 25.73 3.45
CA ALA A 251 11.29 25.77 2.01
C ALA A 251 10.97 27.18 1.51
N ILE A 252 11.56 27.54 0.36
CA ILE A 252 11.17 28.72 -0.40
C ILE A 252 10.03 28.31 -1.34
N LEU A 253 8.85 28.89 -1.14
CA LEU A 253 7.68 28.64 -1.97
C LEU A 253 7.69 29.57 -3.19
N ASP A 254 7.73 29.00 -4.39
CA ASP A 254 7.46 29.68 -5.65
C ASP A 254 6.01 29.40 -6.09
N GLU A 255 5.11 30.30 -5.74
CA GLU A 255 3.68 30.16 -6.05
C GLU A 255 3.38 30.14 -7.55
N ASN A 256 4.21 30.82 -8.37
CA ASN A 256 4.02 30.86 -9.82
C ASN A 256 4.36 29.52 -10.48
N ARG A 257 5.35 28.80 -9.93
CA ARG A 257 5.79 27.49 -10.40
C ARG A 257 5.19 26.33 -9.65
N GLN A 258 4.46 26.62 -8.57
CA GLN A 258 3.89 25.60 -7.68
C GLN A 258 4.98 24.65 -7.14
N ILE A 259 6.08 25.21 -6.63
CA ILE A 259 7.26 24.48 -6.13
C ILE A 259 7.61 25.00 -4.74
N ALA A 260 7.87 24.09 -3.80
CA ALA A 260 8.48 24.40 -2.51
C ALA A 260 9.88 23.76 -2.45
N LYS A 261 10.94 24.57 -2.25
CA LYS A 261 12.33 24.14 -2.37
C LYS A 261 13.14 24.43 -1.11
N SER A 262 13.89 23.43 -0.66
CA SER A 262 14.97 23.54 0.32
C SER A 262 16.25 22.87 -0.20
N ASP A 263 17.30 22.81 0.61
CA ASP A 263 18.55 22.13 0.25
C ASP A 263 18.39 20.59 0.23
N LYS A 264 17.46 20.05 1.04
CA LYS A 264 17.24 18.60 1.18
C LYS A 264 16.09 18.08 0.34
N PHE A 265 15.09 18.92 0.03
CA PHE A 265 13.93 18.49 -0.73
C PHE A 265 13.40 19.56 -1.66
N ILE A 266 12.76 19.12 -2.74
CA ILE A 266 11.95 19.95 -3.63
C ILE A 266 10.61 19.24 -3.80
N THR A 267 9.52 19.94 -3.47
CA THR A 267 8.17 19.44 -3.68
C THR A 267 7.54 20.17 -4.86
N PHE A 268 7.00 19.42 -5.81
CA PHE A 268 6.33 19.92 -7.00
C PHE A 268 4.83 19.65 -6.88
N LYS A 269 4.00 20.69 -7.06
CA LYS A 269 2.56 20.49 -7.26
C LYS A 269 2.31 20.09 -8.71
N ALA A 270 2.62 18.87 -9.03
CA ALA A 270 2.51 18.30 -10.37
C ALA A 270 2.36 16.79 -10.31
N GLY A 271 1.71 16.23 -11.31
CA GLY A 271 1.69 14.79 -11.51
C GLY A 271 2.79 14.34 -12.47
N LEU A 272 3.22 13.09 -12.35
CA LEU A 272 4.20 12.49 -13.25
C LEU A 272 3.50 11.82 -14.45
N PHE A 273 4.02 12.07 -15.66
CA PHE A 273 3.44 11.53 -16.89
C PHE A 273 4.50 11.42 -18.01
N ASP A 274 4.10 10.93 -19.20
CA ASP A 274 4.97 10.78 -20.38
C ASP A 274 5.10 12.04 -21.23
N LYS A 275 4.35 13.09 -20.93
CA LYS A 275 4.34 14.36 -21.64
C LYS A 275 3.95 15.51 -20.73
N LYS A 276 4.41 16.72 -21.10
CA LYS A 276 3.95 17.97 -20.46
C LYS A 276 2.57 18.34 -20.99
N CYS A 277 1.60 18.43 -20.12
CA CYS A 277 0.26 18.92 -20.45
C CYS A 277 -0.50 19.30 -19.17
N GLY A 278 -1.50 20.17 -19.31
CA GLY A 278 -2.55 20.27 -18.31
C GLY A 278 -3.46 19.06 -18.45
N MET A 279 -3.72 18.36 -17.35
CA MET A 279 -4.64 17.21 -17.30
C MET A 279 -5.75 17.49 -16.31
N GLY A 280 -6.97 17.03 -16.64
CA GLY A 280 -8.06 16.98 -15.68
C GLY A 280 -7.64 16.14 -14.46
N PHE A 281 -7.97 16.63 -13.28
CA PHE A 281 -7.60 15.97 -12.03
C PHE A 281 -8.79 15.95 -11.07
N CYS A 282 -9.18 14.77 -10.64
CA CYS A 282 -10.20 14.59 -9.64
C CYS A 282 -9.56 14.62 -8.25
N GLU A 283 -9.76 15.72 -7.51
CA GLU A 283 -9.36 15.85 -6.11
C GLU A 283 -10.42 15.20 -5.22
N TYR A 284 -10.15 14.00 -4.72
CA TYR A 284 -11.03 13.34 -3.75
C TYR A 284 -10.59 13.56 -2.30
N GLY A 285 -9.52 14.32 -2.07
CA GLY A 285 -9.03 14.69 -0.73
C GLY A 285 -8.52 13.53 0.12
N ALA A 286 -8.37 12.35 -0.47
CA ALA A 286 -7.92 11.11 0.16
C ALA A 286 -7.00 10.36 -0.82
N HIS A 287 -6.65 9.11 -0.50
CA HIS A 287 -5.71 8.24 -1.22
C HIS A 287 -6.11 7.84 -2.66
N SER A 288 -7.06 8.51 -3.31
CA SER A 288 -7.60 8.09 -4.62
C SER A 288 -7.72 9.22 -5.64
N SER A 289 -7.03 10.35 -5.43
CA SER A 289 -7.00 11.45 -6.40
C SER A 289 -6.23 11.02 -7.66
N ARG A 290 -6.84 11.17 -8.86
CA ARG A 290 -6.27 10.64 -10.10
C ARG A 290 -6.49 11.54 -11.30
N PHE A 291 -5.66 11.36 -12.31
CA PHE A 291 -5.85 11.96 -13.62
C PHE A 291 -7.12 11.44 -14.30
N THR A 292 -7.81 12.33 -15.01
CA THR A 292 -8.99 12.01 -15.83
C THR A 292 -8.92 12.72 -17.16
N GLN A 293 -9.53 12.12 -18.17
CA GLN A 293 -9.74 12.77 -19.49
C GLN A 293 -11.04 13.58 -19.52
N GLU A 294 -11.86 13.47 -18.48
CA GLU A 294 -13.08 14.27 -18.36
C GLU A 294 -12.74 15.70 -17.92
N ASP A 295 -13.52 16.67 -18.41
CA ASP A 295 -13.41 18.06 -17.95
C ASP A 295 -14.07 18.18 -16.57
N VAL A 296 -13.26 18.04 -15.53
CA VAL A 296 -13.71 18.12 -14.12
C VAL A 296 -13.45 19.49 -13.49
N GLY A 297 -13.05 20.48 -14.30
CA GLY A 297 -12.86 21.87 -13.87
C GLY A 297 -11.58 22.13 -13.06
N ALA A 298 -10.84 21.10 -12.64
CA ALA A 298 -9.52 21.23 -12.04
C ALA A 298 -8.47 20.71 -13.03
N SER A 299 -7.44 21.51 -13.29
CA SER A 299 -6.30 21.13 -14.14
C SER A 299 -5.02 21.15 -13.31
N VAL A 300 -4.24 20.09 -13.44
CA VAL A 300 -2.93 19.95 -12.80
C VAL A 300 -1.86 19.77 -13.88
N ASP A 301 -0.69 20.35 -13.66
CA ASP A 301 0.46 20.16 -14.55
C ASP A 301 0.97 18.73 -14.48
N ALA A 302 1.10 18.08 -15.63
CA ALA A 302 1.81 16.84 -15.81
C ALA A 302 3.23 17.13 -16.29
N VAL A 303 4.22 16.49 -15.66
CA VAL A 303 5.66 16.68 -15.95
C VAL A 303 6.36 15.35 -16.14
N LEU A 304 7.55 15.40 -16.81
CA LEU A 304 8.40 14.23 -16.97
C LEU A 304 9.52 14.26 -15.93
N VAL A 305 9.82 13.12 -15.34
CA VAL A 305 11.03 12.96 -14.49
C VAL A 305 12.27 13.29 -15.29
N ASP A 306 12.34 12.89 -16.56
CA ASP A 306 13.48 13.13 -17.47
C ASP A 306 13.83 14.62 -17.63
N ASP A 307 12.84 15.50 -17.55
CA ASP A 307 13.06 16.94 -17.64
C ASP A 307 13.47 17.56 -16.29
N ILE A 308 12.84 17.10 -15.21
CA ILE A 308 13.08 17.66 -13.87
C ILE A 308 14.38 17.15 -13.28
N ALA A 309 14.73 15.89 -13.51
CA ALA A 309 15.90 15.22 -12.95
C ALA A 309 17.06 15.07 -13.94
N ALA A 310 17.10 15.87 -15.03
CA ALA A 310 18.10 15.75 -16.09
C ALA A 310 19.55 15.79 -15.57
N GLU A 311 19.83 16.66 -14.60
CA GLU A 311 21.16 16.86 -14.00
C GLU A 311 21.34 16.12 -12.66
N GLU A 312 20.30 15.46 -12.15
CA GLU A 312 20.36 14.77 -10.87
C GLU A 312 20.90 13.33 -11.05
N ASN A 313 21.72 12.90 -10.11
CA ASN A 313 22.15 11.49 -10.03
C ASN A 313 21.13 10.70 -9.21
N VAL A 314 19.98 10.41 -9.80
CA VAL A 314 18.87 9.70 -9.14
C VAL A 314 19.30 8.29 -8.74
N THR A 315 19.12 7.92 -7.49
CA THR A 315 19.50 6.61 -6.94
C THR A 315 18.31 5.76 -6.51
N PHE A 316 17.16 6.39 -6.29
CA PHE A 316 15.93 5.70 -5.91
C PHE A 316 14.70 6.38 -6.57
N ILE A 317 13.79 5.57 -7.10
CA ILE A 317 12.49 6.02 -7.62
C ILE A 317 11.39 5.19 -6.93
N LYS A 318 10.47 5.88 -6.26
CA LYS A 318 9.22 5.32 -5.76
C LYS A 318 8.07 5.89 -6.59
N PHE A 319 7.19 5.03 -7.10
CA PHE A 319 5.93 5.43 -7.73
C PHE A 319 4.75 4.75 -7.07
N ASP A 320 3.76 5.60 -6.76
CA ASP A 320 2.41 5.24 -6.34
C ASP A 320 1.46 6.31 -6.90
N LEU A 321 1.03 6.14 -8.15
CA LEU A 321 0.49 7.21 -8.99
C LEU A 321 -0.97 6.98 -9.39
N GLU A 322 -1.68 6.13 -8.65
CA GLU A 322 -3.11 5.90 -8.83
C GLU A 322 -3.50 5.57 -10.29
N GLY A 323 -2.63 4.79 -10.97
CA GLY A 323 -2.82 4.31 -12.33
C GLY A 323 -2.10 5.12 -13.43
N ALA A 324 -1.33 6.15 -13.06
CA ALA A 324 -0.43 6.86 -13.98
C ALA A 324 1.01 6.29 -13.99
N ASP A 325 1.22 5.10 -13.39
CA ASP A 325 2.54 4.50 -13.18
C ASP A 325 3.26 4.18 -14.50
N ILE A 326 2.58 3.60 -15.48
CA ILE A 326 3.18 3.31 -16.81
C ILE A 326 3.55 4.59 -17.56
N PRO A 327 2.68 5.60 -17.74
CA PRO A 327 3.08 6.88 -18.33
C PRO A 327 4.25 7.54 -17.61
N ALA A 328 4.24 7.58 -16.27
CA ALA A 328 5.33 8.15 -15.49
C ALA A 328 6.66 7.39 -15.69
N LEU A 329 6.59 6.07 -15.76
CA LEU A 329 7.76 5.23 -16.05
C LEU A 329 8.33 5.54 -17.43
N ILE A 330 7.48 5.73 -18.46
CA ILE A 330 7.89 6.16 -19.81
C ILE A 330 8.54 7.57 -19.75
N GLY A 331 7.95 8.50 -19.00
CA GLY A 331 8.49 9.86 -18.79
C GLY A 331 9.77 9.91 -17.95
N SER A 332 10.23 8.77 -17.46
CA SER A 332 11.45 8.59 -16.67
C SER A 332 12.53 7.77 -17.39
N GLU A 333 12.29 7.32 -18.62
CA GLU A 333 13.13 6.34 -19.31
C GLU A 333 14.59 6.76 -19.43
N LYS A 334 14.87 8.02 -19.80
CA LYS A 334 16.25 8.53 -19.94
C LYS A 334 16.97 8.55 -18.59
N THR A 335 16.29 8.99 -17.54
CA THR A 335 16.82 9.01 -16.17
C THR A 335 17.09 7.60 -15.68
N ILE A 336 16.15 6.65 -15.88
CA ILE A 336 16.30 5.25 -15.49
C ILE A 336 17.48 4.61 -16.24
N ARG A 337 17.61 4.81 -17.54
CA ARG A 337 18.73 4.25 -18.32
C ARG A 337 20.07 4.84 -17.92
N ARG A 338 20.13 6.15 -17.63
CA ARG A 338 21.35 6.87 -17.26
C ARG A 338 21.82 6.52 -15.86
N CYS A 339 20.92 6.57 -14.89
CA CYS A 339 21.25 6.45 -13.47
C CYS A 339 21.11 5.02 -12.95
N LYS A 340 20.28 4.19 -13.55
CA LYS A 340 19.91 2.83 -13.10
C LYS A 340 19.53 2.80 -11.62
N PRO A 341 18.59 3.66 -11.18
CA PRO A 341 18.23 3.78 -9.77
C PRO A 341 17.57 2.49 -9.25
N LYS A 342 17.58 2.29 -7.95
CA LYS A 342 16.67 1.36 -7.28
C LYS A 342 15.23 1.79 -7.56
N LEU A 343 14.34 0.85 -7.87
CA LEU A 343 12.93 1.13 -8.18
C LEU A 343 12.04 0.43 -7.18
N ALA A 344 11.02 1.14 -6.69
CA ALA A 344 9.88 0.63 -5.93
C ALA A 344 8.60 1.15 -6.58
N LEU A 345 7.91 0.28 -7.33
CA LEU A 345 6.81 0.66 -8.21
C LEU A 345 5.53 -0.07 -7.80
N SER A 346 4.45 0.65 -7.59
CA SER A 346 3.12 0.07 -7.40
C SER A 346 2.67 -0.66 -8.67
N ILE A 347 2.20 -1.90 -8.51
CA ILE A 347 1.72 -2.75 -9.62
C ILE A 347 0.33 -3.34 -9.31
N TYR A 348 -0.58 -2.51 -8.77
CA TYR A 348 -1.90 -2.95 -8.33
C TYR A 348 -3.07 -2.04 -8.75
N HIS A 349 -2.77 -0.88 -9.34
CA HIS A 349 -3.82 0.07 -9.73
C HIS A 349 -4.62 -0.42 -10.93
N ASN A 350 -3.94 -0.94 -11.96
CA ASN A 350 -4.56 -1.58 -13.11
C ASN A 350 -4.13 -3.05 -13.18
N ILE A 351 -4.96 -3.89 -13.75
CA ILE A 351 -4.63 -5.31 -13.88
C ILE A 351 -3.43 -5.52 -14.81
N GLU A 352 -3.26 -4.66 -15.80
CA GLU A 352 -2.18 -4.66 -16.77
C GLU A 352 -0.82 -4.34 -16.13
N ASP A 353 -0.79 -3.61 -15.02
CA ASP A 353 0.43 -3.26 -14.29
C ASP A 353 1.20 -4.51 -13.85
N LEU A 354 0.50 -5.64 -13.66
CA LEU A 354 1.12 -6.91 -13.27
C LEU A 354 2.15 -7.42 -14.29
N TRP A 355 1.98 -7.15 -15.57
CA TRP A 355 2.92 -7.60 -16.60
C TRP A 355 3.57 -6.45 -17.36
N GLU A 356 2.88 -5.35 -17.62
CA GLU A 356 3.44 -4.26 -18.42
C GLU A 356 4.59 -3.55 -17.69
N ILE A 357 4.44 -3.23 -16.39
CA ILE A 357 5.49 -2.56 -15.62
C ILE A 357 6.75 -3.43 -15.52
N PRO A 358 6.72 -4.71 -15.08
CA PRO A 358 7.93 -5.53 -15.02
C PRO A 358 8.61 -5.72 -16.37
N LEU A 359 7.84 -5.91 -17.44
CA LEU A 359 8.37 -6.08 -18.79
C LEU A 359 9.00 -4.79 -19.32
N LEU A 360 8.38 -3.62 -19.03
CA LEU A 360 8.90 -2.31 -19.40
C LEU A 360 10.21 -2.01 -18.68
N VAL A 361 10.28 -2.26 -17.35
CA VAL A 361 11.50 -2.12 -16.54
C VAL A 361 12.64 -2.96 -17.11
N LYS A 362 12.38 -4.22 -17.44
CA LYS A 362 13.39 -5.10 -18.07
C LYS A 362 13.78 -4.66 -19.47
N LYS A 363 12.89 -4.05 -20.24
CA LYS A 363 13.19 -3.47 -21.56
C LYS A 363 14.07 -2.21 -21.44
N MET A 364 13.83 -1.39 -20.42
CA MET A 364 14.63 -0.20 -20.16
C MET A 364 16.05 -0.56 -19.71
N VAL A 365 16.19 -1.44 -18.74
CA VAL A 365 17.46 -1.86 -18.14
C VAL A 365 17.48 -3.39 -17.98
N PRO A 366 17.98 -4.14 -18.97
CA PRO A 366 17.96 -5.61 -18.96
C PRO A 366 18.69 -6.25 -17.76
N GLU A 367 19.67 -5.58 -17.17
CA GLU A 367 20.42 -6.05 -16.02
C GLU A 367 19.70 -5.93 -14.68
N TYR A 368 18.55 -5.25 -14.60
CA TYR A 368 17.78 -5.20 -13.37
C TYR A 368 17.36 -6.58 -12.88
N LYS A 369 17.59 -6.82 -11.62
CA LYS A 369 17.08 -7.94 -10.82
C LYS A 369 15.70 -7.53 -10.28
N LEU A 370 14.71 -8.38 -10.44
CA LEU A 370 13.33 -8.08 -10.07
C LEU A 370 12.88 -8.88 -8.86
N PHE A 371 12.17 -8.20 -7.96
CA PHE A 371 11.53 -8.79 -6.80
C PHE A 371 10.11 -8.25 -6.67
N VAL A 372 9.22 -8.97 -6.00
CA VAL A 372 7.89 -8.46 -5.65
C VAL A 372 7.59 -8.77 -4.19
N ARG A 373 6.98 -7.81 -3.50
CA ARG A 373 6.44 -7.97 -2.15
C ARG A 373 5.01 -7.44 -2.10
N HIS A 374 4.28 -7.92 -1.13
CA HIS A 374 2.91 -7.47 -0.86
C HIS A 374 2.81 -7.10 0.62
N HIS A 375 2.39 -5.88 0.94
CA HIS A 375 2.58 -5.32 2.28
C HIS A 375 1.28 -5.17 3.09
N THR A 376 0.13 -5.52 2.52
CA THR A 376 -1.15 -5.47 3.22
C THR A 376 -1.93 -6.78 3.09
N ILE A 377 -2.95 -6.92 3.91
CA ILE A 377 -3.90 -8.04 3.81
C ILE A 377 -4.99 -7.80 2.75
N TYR A 378 -4.89 -6.68 2.01
CA TYR A 378 -5.84 -6.24 0.99
C TYR A 378 -5.25 -6.30 -0.41
N LEU A 379 -6.00 -5.87 -1.42
CA LEU A 379 -5.58 -5.86 -2.82
C LEU A 379 -4.41 -4.92 -3.12
N TRP A 380 -4.32 -3.78 -2.43
CA TRP A 380 -3.31 -2.73 -2.65
C TRP A 380 -1.96 -3.07 -2.01
N ASP A 381 -0.96 -2.20 -2.21
CA ASP A 381 0.40 -2.28 -1.69
C ASP A 381 1.21 -3.48 -2.17
N LYS A 382 1.04 -3.83 -3.45
CA LYS A 382 1.94 -4.71 -4.15
C LYS A 382 3.00 -3.91 -4.88
N ILE A 383 4.24 -4.14 -4.52
CA ILE A 383 5.38 -3.37 -4.99
C ILE A 383 6.33 -4.25 -5.79
N LEU A 384 6.63 -3.81 -7.01
CA LEU A 384 7.76 -4.31 -7.79
C LEU A 384 9.02 -3.58 -7.35
N TYR A 385 10.02 -4.32 -6.93
CA TYR A 385 11.35 -3.84 -6.62
C TYR A 385 12.30 -4.21 -7.73
N ALA A 386 13.17 -3.27 -8.15
CA ALA A 386 14.19 -3.54 -9.14
C ALA A 386 15.50 -2.81 -8.81
N ALA A 387 16.62 -3.49 -8.96
CA ALA A 387 17.94 -2.89 -8.85
C ALA A 387 18.96 -3.68 -9.68
N ILE A 388 20.10 -3.06 -9.98
CA ILE A 388 21.27 -3.76 -10.52
C ILE A 388 22.01 -4.45 -9.38
N GLU A 389 22.83 -5.46 -9.71
CA GLU A 389 23.48 -6.36 -8.74
C GLU A 389 24.28 -5.61 -7.65
N GLN A 390 24.96 -4.53 -7.99
CA GLN A 390 25.78 -3.75 -7.04
C GLN A 390 24.97 -3.03 -5.94
N ASP A 391 23.68 -2.78 -6.20
CA ASP A 391 22.76 -2.08 -5.30
C ASP A 391 21.86 -3.02 -4.50
N LEU A 392 22.14 -4.33 -4.60
CA LEU A 392 21.48 -5.37 -3.82
C LEU A 392 22.32 -5.73 -2.58
N LEU A 393 21.62 -6.09 -1.52
CA LEU A 393 22.27 -6.76 -0.39
C LEU A 393 22.75 -8.14 -0.84
N LYS A 394 23.98 -8.49 -0.45
CA LYS A 394 24.48 -9.85 -0.66
C LYS A 394 23.82 -10.75 0.38
N GLY A 395 23.06 -11.74 -0.10
CA GLY A 395 22.46 -12.79 0.73
C GLY A 395 23.51 -13.63 1.44
#